data_0122f3c75359c537e2ea3371bf19e055
#
_entry.id   0122f3c75359c537e2ea3371bf19e055
#
_cell.length_a   1.000
_cell.length_b   1.000
_cell.length_c   1.000
_cell.angle_alpha   90.00
_cell.angle_beta   90.00
_cell.angle_gamma   90.00
#
_symmetry.space_group_name_H-M   'P 1'
#
loop_
_entity.id
_entity.type
_entity.pdbx_description
1 polymer ?
#
loop_
_entity_poly.entity_id
_entity_poly.type
_entity_poly.pdbx_seq_one_letter_code
_entity_poly.pdbx_strand_id
1 'polypeptide(L)'
;PENVVFQTFLPGKTYTWTVTVDGVSSDNWTFTVSDKIHPLNDRSIDINAVDEMLVPTHNKSLEVAENVLSFLRFDIPSSVDIGGTIYLNITPEQIESLDGGIVLYKYNYQGWGEKFNENNLGVIDHSLLTTLETISSLESGSELSIDVSEYIDSAGEYSFALGPLTETDEVSFYSKEKFVTDGIDIYVEAGDLLGPSGNGSGYAPMIEVWPS
;
A
#
# COMPACT_ATOMS: atom_id res chain seq x y z
N PRO A 1 5.43 -33.59 -27.93
CA PRO A 1 5.77 -32.41 -27.19
C PRO A 1 4.48 -31.61 -26.99
N GLU A 2 4.06 -31.49 -25.73
CA GLU A 2 2.90 -30.71 -25.36
C GLU A 2 3.24 -29.23 -25.53
N ASN A 3 2.42 -28.51 -26.30
CA ASN A 3 2.56 -27.07 -26.43
C ASN A 3 1.97 -26.44 -25.17
N VAL A 4 2.80 -25.96 -24.27
CA VAL A 4 2.37 -25.11 -23.16
C VAL A 4 2.16 -23.71 -23.71
N VAL A 5 0.91 -23.27 -23.80
CA VAL A 5 0.58 -21.89 -24.15
C VAL A 5 0.54 -21.10 -22.86
N PHE A 6 1.46 -20.16 -22.68
CA PHE A 6 1.41 -19.20 -21.59
C PHE A 6 0.33 -18.16 -21.91
N GLN A 7 -0.71 -18.12 -21.10
CA GLN A 7 -1.74 -17.10 -21.20
C GLN A 7 -1.51 -16.07 -20.10
N THR A 8 -1.51 -14.79 -20.49
CA THR A 8 -1.51 -13.68 -19.52
C THR A 8 -2.92 -13.53 -18.98
N PHE A 9 -3.07 -13.61 -17.67
CA PHE A 9 -4.31 -13.34 -16.97
C PHE A 9 -4.43 -11.84 -16.68
N LEU A 10 -5.60 -11.27 -16.97
CA LEU A 10 -5.87 -9.86 -16.72
C LEU A 10 -6.31 -9.66 -15.26
N PRO A 11 -5.82 -8.64 -14.58
CA PRO A 11 -6.32 -8.26 -13.25
C PRO A 11 -7.83 -7.99 -13.24
N GLY A 12 -8.47 -8.14 -12.10
CA GLY A 12 -9.90 -7.93 -11.91
C GLY A 12 -10.78 -8.93 -12.64
N LYS A 13 -10.27 -10.10 -13.05
CA LYS A 13 -11.01 -11.10 -13.80
C LYS A 13 -11.03 -12.45 -13.12
N THR A 14 -12.19 -13.10 -13.18
CA THR A 14 -12.38 -14.51 -12.78
C THR A 14 -12.24 -15.41 -14.00
N TYR A 15 -11.44 -16.43 -13.86
CA TYR A 15 -11.15 -17.41 -14.91
C TYR A 15 -11.67 -18.77 -14.50
N THR A 16 -12.29 -19.48 -15.45
CA THR A 16 -12.71 -20.86 -15.29
C THR A 16 -11.82 -21.76 -16.12
N TRP A 17 -11.39 -22.89 -15.58
CA TRP A 17 -10.58 -23.86 -16.28
C TRP A 17 -11.05 -25.29 -16.02
N THR A 18 -10.76 -26.18 -16.95
CA THR A 18 -11.06 -27.63 -16.88
C THR A 18 -9.86 -28.40 -17.37
N VAL A 19 -9.72 -29.64 -16.91
CA VAL A 19 -8.79 -30.62 -17.48
C VAL A 19 -9.57 -31.67 -18.22
N THR A 20 -9.18 -31.97 -19.45
CA THR A 20 -9.76 -33.08 -20.25
C THR A 20 -8.69 -34.11 -20.52
N VAL A 21 -8.97 -35.37 -20.12
CA VAL A 21 -8.10 -36.52 -20.37
C VAL A 21 -8.94 -37.59 -21.06
N ASP A 22 -8.49 -38.05 -22.20
CA ASP A 22 -9.17 -39.06 -23.00
C ASP A 22 -10.67 -38.79 -23.27
N GLY A 23 -10.99 -37.49 -23.46
CA GLY A 23 -12.36 -37.03 -23.74
C GLY A 23 -13.25 -36.91 -22.50
N VAL A 24 -12.73 -37.17 -21.30
CA VAL A 24 -13.42 -36.95 -20.03
C VAL A 24 -12.92 -35.65 -19.40
N SER A 25 -13.82 -34.71 -19.19
CA SER A 25 -13.49 -33.42 -18.55
C SER A 25 -13.71 -33.48 -17.03
N SER A 26 -12.84 -32.83 -16.29
CA SER A 26 -13.04 -32.56 -14.86
C SER A 26 -14.21 -31.61 -14.62
N ASP A 27 -14.57 -31.40 -13.36
CA ASP A 27 -15.37 -30.27 -12.95
C ASP A 27 -14.66 -28.94 -13.30
N ASN A 28 -15.44 -27.87 -13.36
CA ASN A 28 -14.93 -26.53 -13.56
C ASN A 28 -14.25 -26.03 -12.26
N TRP A 29 -13.05 -25.51 -12.38
CA TRP A 29 -12.38 -24.77 -11.32
C TRP A 29 -12.31 -23.29 -11.70
N THR A 30 -12.41 -22.43 -10.72
CA THR A 30 -12.30 -20.99 -10.90
C THR A 30 -11.17 -20.42 -10.06
N PHE A 31 -10.53 -19.35 -10.56
CA PHE A 31 -9.66 -18.48 -9.80
C PHE A 31 -9.86 -17.03 -10.24
N THR A 32 -9.62 -16.12 -9.34
CA THR A 32 -9.76 -14.69 -9.58
C THR A 32 -8.38 -14.03 -9.45
N VAL A 33 -8.10 -13.05 -10.31
CA VAL A 33 -6.90 -12.23 -10.26
C VAL A 33 -7.30 -10.88 -9.71
N SER A 34 -6.72 -10.47 -8.58
CA SER A 34 -6.94 -9.15 -7.99
C SER A 34 -6.28 -8.04 -8.80
N ASP A 35 -6.79 -6.81 -8.68
CA ASP A 35 -6.09 -5.60 -9.11
C ASP A 35 -5.17 -5.14 -7.99
N LYS A 36 -3.90 -4.82 -8.33
CA LYS A 36 -2.91 -4.28 -7.39
C LYS A 36 -2.55 -2.87 -7.78
N ILE A 37 -2.76 -1.93 -6.87
CA ILE A 37 -2.55 -0.50 -7.07
C ILE A 37 -1.51 -0.03 -6.06
N HIS A 38 -0.36 0.42 -6.56
CA HIS A 38 0.71 0.96 -5.73
C HIS A 38 0.45 2.43 -5.38
N PRO A 39 1.01 2.93 -4.26
CA PRO A 39 0.85 4.31 -3.89
C PRO A 39 1.40 5.25 -4.99
N LEU A 40 0.65 6.28 -5.27
CA LEU A 40 1.13 7.40 -6.08
C LEU A 40 2.24 8.16 -5.34
N ASN A 41 2.02 8.36 -4.03
CA ASN A 41 2.97 8.98 -3.11
C ASN A 41 2.95 8.25 -1.75
N ASP A 42 4.12 8.16 -1.11
CA ASP A 42 4.25 7.74 0.28
C ASP A 42 5.39 8.50 0.98
N ARG A 43 5.20 8.89 2.23
CA ARG A 43 6.22 9.59 3.03
C ARG A 43 5.89 9.62 4.52
N SER A 44 6.93 9.72 5.35
CA SER A 44 6.79 10.02 6.77
C SER A 44 7.01 11.51 7.06
N ILE A 45 6.31 12.04 8.03
CA ILE A 45 6.35 13.46 8.39
C ILE A 45 6.38 13.59 9.90
N ASP A 46 7.36 14.34 10.42
CA ASP A 46 7.36 14.82 11.79
C ASP A 46 6.37 15.98 11.90
N ILE A 47 5.30 15.79 12.66
CA ILE A 47 4.23 16.78 12.84
C ILE A 47 4.62 17.97 13.69
N ASN A 48 5.75 17.90 14.41
CA ASN A 48 6.29 18.98 15.21
C ASN A 48 7.39 19.80 14.48
N ALA A 49 7.79 19.36 13.30
CA ALA A 49 8.77 20.09 12.49
C ALA A 49 8.15 21.40 11.96
N VAL A 50 8.11 22.41 12.82
CA VAL A 50 7.66 23.77 12.48
C VAL A 50 8.82 24.48 11.79
N ASP A 51 8.62 24.86 10.52
CA ASP A 51 9.53 25.73 9.73
C ASP A 51 10.92 25.21 9.35
N GLU A 52 11.34 24.05 9.76
CA GLU A 52 12.52 23.46 9.15
C GLU A 52 12.14 22.95 7.76
N MET A 53 12.86 23.48 6.78
CA MET A 53 12.88 22.95 5.42
C MET A 53 13.04 21.42 5.55
N LEU A 54 11.90 20.70 5.54
CA LEU A 54 11.90 19.25 5.59
C LEU A 54 12.77 18.80 4.42
N VAL A 55 14.03 18.52 4.71
CA VAL A 55 14.91 17.91 3.73
C VAL A 55 14.12 16.69 3.28
N PRO A 56 13.85 16.52 1.97
CA PRO A 56 13.28 15.28 1.49
C PRO A 56 14.26 14.19 1.90
N THR A 57 14.06 13.64 3.06
CA THR A 57 14.58 12.31 3.32
C THR A 57 13.77 11.49 2.34
N HIS A 58 14.41 11.06 1.26
CA HIS A 58 13.92 9.93 0.47
C HIS A 58 13.79 8.80 1.49
N ASN A 59 12.62 8.72 2.12
CA ASN A 59 12.43 7.83 3.23
C ASN A 59 12.41 6.42 2.66
N LYS A 60 13.54 5.76 2.86
CA LYS A 60 13.76 4.37 2.51
C LYS A 60 12.74 3.46 3.20
N SER A 61 12.11 3.98 4.25
CA SER A 61 11.09 3.32 5.05
C SER A 61 10.04 4.35 5.49
N LEU A 62 8.83 3.90 5.72
CA LEU A 62 7.76 4.71 6.28
C LEU A 62 7.81 4.57 7.80
N GLU A 63 8.08 5.65 8.49
CA GLU A 63 8.27 5.66 9.94
C GLU A 63 7.00 6.07 10.66
N VAL A 64 6.66 5.35 11.71
CA VAL A 64 5.59 5.65 12.67
C VAL A 64 6.24 5.70 14.05
N ALA A 65 6.24 6.86 14.68
CA ALA A 65 6.83 7.08 16.00
C ALA A 65 6.12 8.25 16.69
N GLU A 66 6.54 8.59 17.93
CA GLU A 66 6.08 9.80 18.57
C GLU A 66 6.25 11.01 17.63
N ASN A 67 5.15 11.69 17.35
CA ASN A 67 5.07 12.83 16.44
C ASN A 67 5.43 12.56 14.96
N VAL A 68 5.54 11.29 14.54
CA VAL A 68 5.82 10.92 13.16
C VAL A 68 4.63 10.12 12.60
N LEU A 69 4.03 10.65 11.54
CA LEU A 69 2.98 9.98 10.78
C LEU A 69 3.49 9.61 9.39
N SER A 70 3.14 8.40 8.93
CA SER A 70 3.40 7.96 7.57
C SER A 70 2.15 8.06 6.72
N PHE A 71 2.26 8.72 5.57
CA PHE A 71 1.17 8.97 4.64
C PHE A 71 1.31 8.14 3.37
N LEU A 72 0.17 7.65 2.88
CA LEU A 72 0.03 6.87 1.65
C LEU A 72 -1.06 7.51 0.79
N ARG A 73 -0.80 7.78 -0.50
CA ARG A 73 -1.81 8.26 -1.45
C ARG A 73 -1.90 7.33 -2.64
N PHE A 74 -3.11 6.92 -2.97
CA PHE A 74 -3.43 6.05 -4.09
C PHE A 74 -4.35 6.76 -5.07
N ASP A 75 -4.23 6.41 -6.35
CA ASP A 75 -5.19 6.75 -7.39
C ASP A 75 -5.83 5.46 -7.90
N ILE A 76 -7.12 5.29 -7.62
CA ILE A 76 -7.89 4.13 -8.03
C ILE A 76 -8.43 4.37 -9.44
N PRO A 77 -7.94 3.65 -10.46
CA PRO A 77 -8.39 3.84 -11.83
C PRO A 77 -9.87 3.50 -12.02
N SER A 78 -10.55 4.22 -12.89
CA SER A 78 -11.95 3.94 -13.24
C SER A 78 -12.17 2.60 -13.95
N SER A 79 -11.09 1.92 -14.34
CA SER A 79 -11.13 0.58 -14.94
C SER A 79 -11.21 -0.54 -13.92
N VAL A 80 -10.97 -0.24 -12.64
CA VAL A 80 -11.01 -1.21 -11.54
C VAL A 80 -12.44 -1.40 -11.06
N ASP A 81 -12.87 -2.63 -10.92
CA ASP A 81 -14.17 -2.97 -10.35
C ASP A 81 -14.09 -2.98 -8.82
N ILE A 82 -14.56 -1.90 -8.21
CA ILE A 82 -14.55 -1.70 -6.75
C ILE A 82 -15.76 -2.31 -6.04
N GLY A 83 -16.60 -3.10 -6.73
CA GLY A 83 -17.79 -3.75 -6.13
C GLY A 83 -17.47 -4.90 -5.17
N GLY A 84 -16.21 -5.31 -5.08
CA GLY A 84 -15.77 -6.41 -4.23
C GLY A 84 -15.06 -5.97 -2.97
N THR A 85 -14.15 -6.81 -2.45
CA THR A 85 -13.38 -6.50 -1.24
C THR A 85 -12.09 -5.77 -1.59
N ILE A 86 -11.77 -4.71 -0.83
CA ILE A 86 -10.61 -3.86 -1.04
C ILE A 86 -9.73 -3.91 0.21
N TYR A 87 -8.49 -4.32 0.04
CA TYR A 87 -7.50 -4.36 1.12
C TYR A 87 -6.40 -3.32 0.92
N LEU A 88 -6.04 -2.64 2.00
CA LEU A 88 -4.75 -1.95 2.12
C LEU A 88 -3.74 -2.95 2.68
N ASN A 89 -2.75 -3.30 1.89
CA ASN A 89 -1.66 -4.19 2.27
C ASN A 89 -0.44 -3.37 2.61
N ILE A 90 0.11 -3.57 3.80
CA ILE A 90 1.34 -2.95 4.30
C ILE A 90 2.20 -4.00 4.98
N THR A 91 3.52 -3.84 4.93
CA THR A 91 4.43 -4.78 5.56
C THR A 91 5.35 -4.05 6.52
N PRO A 92 5.32 -4.35 7.83
CA PRO A 92 6.29 -3.85 8.78
C PRO A 92 7.70 -4.31 8.40
N GLU A 93 8.64 -3.38 8.35
CA GLU A 93 10.04 -3.67 8.14
C GLU A 93 10.73 -3.98 9.46
N GLN A 94 10.55 -3.07 10.42
CA GLN A 94 11.15 -3.16 11.74
C GLN A 94 10.15 -2.69 12.80
N ILE A 95 10.13 -3.36 13.92
CA ILE A 95 9.32 -3.02 15.09
C ILE A 95 10.29 -2.80 16.24
N GLU A 96 10.51 -1.53 16.58
CA GLU A 96 11.37 -1.16 17.71
C GLU A 96 10.60 -1.32 19.02
N SER A 97 9.36 -0.85 19.05
CA SER A 97 8.43 -1.00 20.17
C SER A 97 6.98 -0.97 19.69
N LEU A 98 6.12 -1.73 20.35
CA LEU A 98 4.69 -1.80 20.05
C LEU A 98 3.92 -2.11 21.35
N ASP A 99 3.77 -1.10 22.20
CA ASP A 99 3.10 -1.23 23.49
C ASP A 99 1.58 -1.05 23.36
N GLY A 100 1.16 -0.09 22.54
CA GLY A 100 -0.25 0.22 22.31
C GLY A 100 -0.75 -0.25 20.94
N GLY A 101 0.08 -0.13 19.93
CA GLY A 101 -0.23 -0.43 18.55
C GLY A 101 -0.09 0.77 17.63
N ILE A 102 -0.54 0.61 16.39
CA ILE A 102 -0.62 1.69 15.43
C ILE A 102 -2.06 1.94 15.03
N VAL A 103 -2.34 3.15 14.57
CA VAL A 103 -3.66 3.57 14.10
C VAL A 103 -3.60 3.84 12.61
N LEU A 104 -4.51 3.23 11.86
CA LEU A 104 -4.79 3.60 10.49
C LEU A 104 -5.84 4.70 10.46
N TYR A 105 -5.54 5.77 9.74
CA TYR A 105 -6.45 6.90 9.50
C TYR A 105 -6.77 7.03 8.02
N LYS A 106 -7.99 7.46 7.71
CA LYS A 106 -8.28 8.15 6.46
C LYS A 106 -7.84 9.59 6.58
N TYR A 107 -7.10 10.10 5.58
CA TYR A 107 -6.71 11.50 5.51
C TYR A 107 -7.51 12.20 4.42
N ASN A 108 -8.38 13.13 4.80
CA ASN A 108 -9.33 13.78 3.91
C ASN A 108 -8.70 14.95 3.11
N TYR A 109 -7.47 14.78 2.63
CA TYR A 109 -6.78 15.72 1.76
C TYR A 109 -5.90 14.98 0.77
N GLN A 110 -6.06 15.31 -0.53
CA GLN A 110 -5.36 14.64 -1.64
C GLN A 110 -4.31 15.53 -2.32
N GLY A 111 -4.24 16.81 -1.97
CA GLY A 111 -3.36 17.79 -2.62
C GLY A 111 -1.90 17.77 -2.16
N TRP A 112 -1.36 16.61 -1.77
CA TRP A 112 0.01 16.48 -1.32
C TRP A 112 0.84 15.55 -2.23
N GLY A 113 2.15 15.71 -2.22
CA GLY A 113 3.09 14.90 -3.01
C GLY A 113 4.42 14.72 -2.30
N GLU A 114 5.31 13.93 -2.89
CA GLU A 114 6.64 13.66 -2.35
C GLU A 114 7.61 14.82 -2.56
N LYS A 115 7.40 15.61 -3.63
CA LYS A 115 8.28 16.73 -3.95
C LYS A 115 7.99 17.92 -3.06
N PHE A 116 9.02 18.44 -2.44
CA PHE A 116 8.98 19.57 -1.53
C PHE A 116 8.33 20.83 -2.09
N ASN A 117 8.43 21.06 -3.41
CA ASN A 117 7.89 22.24 -4.09
C ASN A 117 6.43 22.11 -4.51
N GLU A 118 5.82 20.96 -4.34
CA GLU A 118 4.42 20.73 -4.65
C GLU A 118 3.54 20.94 -3.43
N ASN A 119 3.72 22.11 -2.82
CA ASN A 119 2.83 22.74 -1.86
C ASN A 119 2.13 21.80 -0.87
N ASN A 120 2.55 21.90 0.40
CA ASN A 120 1.60 21.94 1.48
C ASN A 120 1.27 20.68 2.25
N LEU A 121 2.29 19.99 2.71
CA LEU A 121 2.14 19.44 4.05
C LEU A 121 2.81 20.41 5.06
N GLY A 122 2.57 21.69 4.88
CA GLY A 122 3.10 22.74 5.73
C GLY A 122 2.59 22.72 7.16
N VAL A 123 1.49 22.09 7.43
CA VAL A 123 0.97 21.72 8.76
C VAL A 123 -0.03 20.61 8.51
N ILE A 124 0.19 19.44 9.08
CA ILE A 124 -0.82 18.38 9.05
C ILE A 124 -2.04 18.87 9.83
N ASP A 125 -3.13 19.04 9.13
CA ASP A 125 -4.40 19.32 9.80
C ASP A 125 -4.96 18.02 10.38
N HIS A 126 -4.75 17.83 11.67
CA HIS A 126 -5.25 16.67 12.40
C HIS A 126 -6.77 16.52 12.32
N SER A 127 -7.50 17.61 12.07
CA SER A 127 -8.97 17.55 11.91
C SER A 127 -9.39 16.80 10.64
N LEU A 128 -8.46 16.59 9.70
CA LEU A 128 -8.67 15.83 8.47
C LEU A 128 -8.40 14.34 8.63
N LEU A 129 -7.85 13.91 9.77
CA LEU A 129 -7.63 12.51 10.12
C LEU A 129 -8.91 11.91 10.72
N THR A 130 -9.34 10.79 10.17
CA THR A 130 -10.45 9.99 10.70
C THR A 130 -9.93 8.60 10.99
N THR A 131 -9.99 8.16 12.24
CA THR A 131 -9.57 6.81 12.64
C THR A 131 -10.41 5.77 11.93
N LEU A 132 -9.74 4.83 11.29
CA LEU A 132 -10.35 3.67 10.64
C LEU A 132 -10.20 2.43 11.50
N GLU A 133 -8.97 2.10 11.88
CA GLU A 133 -8.66 0.89 12.62
C GLU A 133 -7.48 1.09 13.57
N THR A 134 -7.46 0.31 14.65
CA THR A 134 -6.32 0.19 15.55
C THR A 134 -5.71 -1.20 15.43
N ILE A 135 -4.43 -1.26 15.14
CA ILE A 135 -3.67 -2.48 14.89
C ILE A 135 -2.77 -2.72 16.10
N SER A 136 -3.12 -3.70 16.93
CA SER A 136 -2.42 -4.00 18.19
C SER A 136 -1.34 -5.06 18.07
N SER A 137 -1.21 -5.73 16.93
CA SER A 137 -0.18 -6.74 16.70
C SER A 137 0.37 -6.65 15.28
N LEU A 138 1.68 -6.69 15.19
CA LEU A 138 2.43 -6.67 13.93
C LEU A 138 3.53 -7.72 14.00
N GLU A 139 3.95 -8.23 12.86
CA GLU A 139 5.09 -9.11 12.71
C GLU A 139 5.98 -8.56 11.59
N SER A 140 7.27 -8.34 11.89
CA SER A 140 8.24 -7.84 10.92
C SER A 140 8.34 -8.79 9.73
N GLY A 141 8.27 -8.24 8.52
CA GLY A 141 8.32 -8.99 7.27
C GLY A 141 7.03 -9.73 6.90
N SER A 142 5.98 -9.67 7.73
CA SER A 142 4.67 -10.25 7.43
C SER A 142 3.71 -9.20 6.90
N GLU A 143 3.10 -9.46 5.74
CA GLU A 143 2.10 -8.56 5.16
C GLU A 143 0.85 -8.51 6.06
N LEU A 144 0.41 -7.30 6.35
CA LEU A 144 -0.85 -7.01 7.02
C LEU A 144 -1.87 -6.53 5.98
N SER A 145 -3.01 -7.18 5.90
CA SER A 145 -4.12 -6.81 5.03
C SER A 145 -5.26 -6.21 5.85
N ILE A 146 -5.59 -4.96 5.58
CA ILE A 146 -6.62 -4.18 6.29
C ILE A 146 -7.78 -3.96 5.32
N ASP A 147 -8.99 -4.37 5.69
CA ASP A 147 -10.18 -4.13 4.87
C ASP A 147 -10.56 -2.65 4.88
N VAL A 148 -10.46 -2.03 3.71
CA VAL A 148 -10.79 -0.62 3.49
C VAL A 148 -11.96 -0.42 2.54
N SER A 149 -12.74 -1.48 2.30
CA SER A 149 -13.87 -1.48 1.34
C SER A 149 -14.92 -0.40 1.66
N GLU A 150 -15.16 -0.12 2.94
CA GLU A 150 -16.12 0.91 3.36
C GLU A 150 -15.66 2.34 3.08
N TYR A 151 -14.36 2.53 2.77
CA TYR A 151 -13.74 3.86 2.63
C TYR A 151 -13.39 4.21 1.19
N ILE A 152 -13.38 3.22 0.29
CA ILE A 152 -13.12 3.37 -1.14
C ILE A 152 -14.43 3.01 -1.88
N ASP A 153 -15.20 4.02 -2.24
CA ASP A 153 -16.55 3.89 -2.81
C ASP A 153 -16.63 4.24 -4.30
N SER A 154 -15.54 4.76 -4.88
CA SER A 154 -15.47 5.20 -6.27
C SER A 154 -14.04 5.17 -6.79
N ALA A 155 -13.85 5.29 -8.09
CA ALA A 155 -12.55 5.61 -8.66
C ALA A 155 -12.13 7.02 -8.23
N GLY A 156 -10.83 7.23 -8.02
CA GLY A 156 -10.27 8.52 -7.61
C GLY A 156 -9.14 8.40 -6.59
N GLU A 157 -8.75 9.54 -6.04
CA GLU A 157 -7.63 9.62 -5.11
C GLU A 157 -8.06 9.39 -3.66
N TYR A 158 -7.30 8.59 -2.94
CA TYR A 158 -7.48 8.29 -1.52
C TYR A 158 -6.16 8.45 -0.78
N SER A 159 -6.22 9.05 0.40
CA SER A 159 -5.06 9.16 1.28
C SER A 159 -5.33 8.47 2.61
N PHE A 160 -4.33 7.75 3.08
CA PHE A 160 -4.30 7.11 4.39
C PHE A 160 -3.10 7.63 5.18
N ALA A 161 -3.18 7.53 6.49
CA ALA A 161 -2.05 7.78 7.37
C ALA A 161 -1.92 6.67 8.41
N LEU A 162 -0.68 6.38 8.80
CA LEU A 162 -0.35 5.50 9.91
C LEU A 162 0.27 6.35 11.01
N GLY A 163 -0.15 6.15 12.23
CA GLY A 163 0.40 6.84 13.39
C GLY A 163 0.50 5.93 14.61
N PRO A 164 1.31 6.29 15.61
CA PRO A 164 1.40 5.53 16.85
C PRO A 164 0.11 5.67 17.66
N LEU A 165 -0.29 4.63 18.39
CA LEU A 165 -1.37 4.73 19.35
C LEU A 165 -0.89 5.34 20.68
N THR A 166 0.34 5.02 21.07
CA THR A 166 1.02 5.60 22.23
C THR A 166 2.35 6.22 21.84
N GLU A 167 2.87 7.13 22.68
CA GLU A 167 4.14 7.81 22.43
C GLU A 167 5.35 6.86 22.36
N THR A 168 5.20 5.64 22.85
CA THR A 168 6.26 4.62 22.86
C THR A 168 6.23 3.68 21.66
N ASP A 169 5.18 3.73 20.85
CA ASP A 169 5.09 2.88 19.67
C ASP A 169 6.01 3.40 18.55
N GLU A 170 6.92 2.55 18.08
CA GLU A 170 7.88 2.87 17.03
C GLU A 170 8.00 1.71 16.04
N VAL A 171 7.54 1.93 14.82
CA VAL A 171 7.47 0.93 13.74
C VAL A 171 7.89 1.57 12.42
N SER A 172 8.69 0.88 11.63
CA SER A 172 8.91 1.23 10.22
C SER A 172 8.24 0.24 9.30
N PHE A 173 7.75 0.74 8.15
CA PHE A 173 7.16 -0.06 7.08
C PHE A 173 7.98 0.09 5.81
N TYR A 174 7.92 -0.92 4.95
CA TYR A 174 8.47 -0.80 3.60
C TYR A 174 7.78 0.33 2.83
N SER A 175 8.57 1.17 2.16
CA SER A 175 8.07 2.18 1.24
C SER A 175 7.99 1.62 -0.19
N LYS A 176 7.35 2.36 -1.09
CA LYS A 176 7.30 1.99 -2.53
C LYS A 176 8.68 2.07 -3.20
N GLU A 177 9.59 2.88 -2.67
CA GLU A 177 10.95 3.03 -3.19
C GLU A 177 11.90 1.93 -2.73
N LYS A 178 11.50 1.13 -1.76
CA LYS A 178 12.36 0.08 -1.22
C LYS A 178 12.17 -1.23 -1.95
N PHE A 179 13.22 -1.71 -2.60
CA PHE A 179 13.29 -3.03 -3.23
C PHE A 179 14.24 -3.93 -2.43
N VAL A 180 13.81 -5.16 -2.20
CA VAL A 180 14.66 -6.21 -1.66
C VAL A 180 14.95 -7.21 -2.76
N THR A 181 16.19 -7.28 -3.22
CA THR A 181 16.63 -8.27 -4.22
C THR A 181 17.81 -9.03 -3.65
N ASP A 182 17.67 -10.35 -3.52
CA ASP A 182 18.72 -11.27 -3.01
C ASP A 182 19.28 -10.86 -1.64
N GLY A 183 18.45 -10.26 -0.76
CA GLY A 183 18.85 -9.79 0.56
C GLY A 183 19.64 -8.47 0.53
N ILE A 184 19.64 -7.76 -0.58
CA ILE A 184 20.22 -6.43 -0.74
C ILE A 184 19.11 -5.43 -0.91
N ASP A 185 19.05 -4.42 -0.05
CA ASP A 185 18.12 -3.30 -0.18
C ASP A 185 18.57 -2.39 -1.33
N ILE A 186 17.74 -2.26 -2.34
CA ILE A 186 17.95 -1.35 -3.46
C ILE A 186 16.91 -0.25 -3.37
N TYR A 187 17.35 1.00 -3.45
CA TYR A 187 16.48 2.17 -3.45
C TYR A 187 16.45 2.78 -4.83
N VAL A 188 15.24 3.09 -5.31
CA VAL A 188 15.03 3.76 -6.61
C VAL A 188 14.41 5.12 -6.34
N GLU A 189 15.00 6.17 -6.89
CA GLU A 189 14.42 7.52 -6.76
C GLU A 189 13.06 7.59 -7.44
N ALA A 190 12.13 8.29 -6.79
CA ALA A 190 10.79 8.50 -7.31
C ALA A 190 10.83 9.09 -8.71
N GLY A 191 10.34 8.36 -9.68
CA GLY A 191 10.21 8.78 -11.08
C GLY A 191 10.99 7.96 -12.09
N ASP A 192 11.93 7.11 -11.68
CA ASP A 192 12.86 6.55 -12.65
C ASP A 192 12.50 5.18 -13.24
N LEU A 193 11.63 4.36 -12.68
CA LEU A 193 11.50 3.01 -13.22
C LEU A 193 10.16 2.30 -13.13
N LEU A 194 9.17 2.84 -12.53
CA LEU A 194 7.92 2.08 -12.42
C LEU A 194 6.84 2.64 -13.35
N GLY A 195 6.97 2.28 -14.62
CA GLY A 195 5.78 2.11 -15.44
C GLY A 195 4.89 1.02 -14.79
N PRO A 196 3.62 0.89 -15.22
CA PRO A 196 2.63 -0.01 -14.62
C PRO A 196 2.99 -1.50 -14.57
N SER A 197 4.23 -1.87 -14.86
CA SER A 197 4.77 -3.22 -14.86
C SER A 197 5.99 -3.40 -13.95
N GLY A 198 6.31 -2.43 -13.07
CA GLY A 198 7.38 -2.62 -12.10
C GLY A 198 7.01 -3.72 -11.12
N ASN A 199 7.74 -4.84 -11.16
CA ASN A 199 7.70 -5.84 -10.11
C ASN A 199 8.37 -5.22 -8.86
N GLY A 200 7.65 -4.33 -8.18
CA GLY A 200 8.03 -3.87 -6.85
C GLY A 200 8.28 -5.10 -5.96
N SER A 201 9.13 -4.96 -4.95
CA SER A 201 9.24 -5.97 -3.92
C SER A 201 7.83 -6.28 -3.41
N GLY A 202 7.52 -7.54 -3.16
CA GLY A 202 6.22 -7.94 -2.61
C GLY A 202 5.88 -7.32 -1.24
N TYR A 203 6.68 -6.35 -0.79
CA TYR A 203 6.57 -5.67 0.50
C TYR A 203 6.09 -4.21 0.40
N ALA A 204 6.11 -3.61 -0.82
CA ALA A 204 5.64 -2.24 -0.99
C ALA A 204 4.16 -2.11 -0.60
N PRO A 205 3.72 -0.99 0.01
CA PRO A 205 2.31 -0.74 0.26
C PRO A 205 1.49 -0.86 -1.03
N MET A 206 0.30 -1.44 -0.94
CA MET A 206 -0.59 -1.55 -2.09
C MET A 206 -2.06 -1.59 -1.68
N ILE A 207 -2.93 -1.13 -2.56
CA ILE A 207 -4.35 -1.45 -2.53
C ILE A 207 -4.57 -2.68 -3.42
N GLU A 208 -5.20 -3.70 -2.87
CA GLU A 208 -5.58 -4.91 -3.58
C GLU A 208 -7.10 -5.00 -3.66
N VAL A 209 -7.63 -5.05 -4.89
CA VAL A 209 -9.07 -5.09 -5.15
C VAL A 209 -9.45 -6.48 -5.68
N TRP A 210 -10.30 -7.15 -4.93
CA TRP A 210 -10.89 -8.43 -5.34
C TRP A 210 -12.26 -8.17 -5.94
N PRO A 211 -12.51 -8.55 -7.19
CA PRO A 211 -13.80 -8.34 -7.82
C PRO A 211 -14.92 -9.12 -7.11
N SER A 212 -16.14 -8.60 -7.21
CA SER A 212 -17.35 -9.23 -6.64
C SER A 212 -17.75 -10.53 -7.32
#